data_d24ee0f4c626f2073030c9d4c251ccb4
#
_entry.id   d24ee0f4c626f2073030c9d4c251ccb4
#
_cell.length_a   1.000
_cell.length_b   1.000
_cell.length_c   1.000
_cell.angle_alpha   90.00
_cell.angle_beta   90.00
_cell.angle_gamma   90.00
#
_symmetry.space_group_name_H-M   'P 1'
#
loop_
_entity.id
_entity.type
_entity.pdbx_description
1 polymer ?
#
loop_
_entity_poly.entity_id
_entity_poly.type
_entity_poly.pdbx_seq_one_letter_code
_entity_poly.pdbx_strand_id
1 'polypeptide(L)'
;MNKKLKIFLSAILVVLMLALCGCQNAETPETAAPTEAPTAAPTEAPTAAPTEAPTEAPTEELPTEDLSGTEPPVEPVVYTNPLTGETMDTEGITRITAVSINNVRAALPHVGVAEADLFFEMYINDYATRGLALYHDIRDVEVVGSVRSWRYNFTDIALAYDTLAAHAGGSGEVLSDAYSNKIDHVNIDGREPSFRDKDRRSKGYATEHTLMLKGPEFYSYMAKKGIEVVQESAKTYGLNFVENGAPEAGDVANKIDITFRLDGNTKLSTMTYDEALGGYIYTQYGQSAEKVKEADREVFENVFVILTKVSNKGVYHVANLNGSGDGYFACGGKIIPIKWHHENEGEPFTFTLEDGMPLYQGVGNSYIAICPTKSTVAYE
;
A
#
# COMPACT_ATOMS: atom_id res chain seq x y z
N MET A 1 -0.01 24.07 -51.47
CA MET A 1 1.09 24.77 -50.78
C MET A 1 2.30 23.85 -50.72
N ASN A 2 3.38 24.24 -51.38
CA ASN A 2 4.55 23.39 -51.64
C ASN A 2 5.34 23.08 -50.37
N LYS A 3 5.86 21.82 -50.23
CA LYS A 3 6.61 21.35 -49.04
C LYS A 3 7.77 22.31 -48.65
N LYS A 4 8.42 22.93 -49.63
CA LYS A 4 9.50 23.93 -49.42
C LYS A 4 9.00 25.22 -48.76
N LEU A 5 7.75 25.64 -48.98
CA LEU A 5 7.17 26.84 -48.37
C LEU A 5 6.79 26.63 -46.89
N LYS A 6 6.42 25.41 -46.49
CA LYS A 6 6.16 25.07 -45.10
C LYS A 6 7.42 25.08 -44.22
N ILE A 7 8.56 24.62 -44.76
CA ILE A 7 9.86 24.63 -44.06
C ILE A 7 10.35 26.09 -43.85
N PHE A 8 10.12 26.98 -44.82
CA PHE A 8 10.51 28.40 -44.72
C PHE A 8 9.68 29.19 -43.69
N LEU A 9 8.36 28.93 -43.59
CA LEU A 9 7.51 29.55 -42.57
C LEU A 9 7.84 29.03 -41.15
N SER A 10 8.21 27.77 -40.98
CA SER A 10 8.61 27.24 -39.65
C SER A 10 9.94 27.82 -39.16
N ALA A 11 10.88 28.09 -40.06
CA ALA A 11 12.18 28.69 -39.72
C ALA A 11 12.05 30.14 -39.28
N ILE A 12 11.13 30.93 -39.88
CA ILE A 12 10.89 32.32 -39.55
C ILE A 12 10.19 32.43 -38.15
N LEU A 13 9.32 31.52 -37.80
CA LEU A 13 8.63 31.52 -36.49
C LEU A 13 9.60 31.23 -35.33
N VAL A 14 10.60 30.39 -35.51
CA VAL A 14 11.62 30.08 -34.50
C VAL A 14 12.58 31.25 -34.26
N VAL A 15 12.93 31.99 -35.28
CA VAL A 15 13.81 33.18 -35.17
C VAL A 15 13.09 34.35 -34.50
N LEU A 16 11.77 34.48 -34.66
CA LEU A 16 10.99 35.54 -33.99
C LEU A 16 10.77 35.33 -32.50
N MET A 17 10.83 34.06 -32.01
CA MET A 17 10.72 33.75 -30.58
C MET A 17 12.02 33.95 -29.79
N LEU A 18 13.17 34.01 -30.44
CA LEU A 18 14.46 34.24 -29.79
C LEU A 18 14.83 35.74 -29.60
N ALA A 19 14.05 36.65 -30.14
CA ALA A 19 14.33 38.11 -30.08
C ALA A 19 13.60 38.85 -28.94
N LEU A 20 12.82 38.17 -28.07
CA LEU A 20 12.02 38.77 -27.01
C LEU A 20 12.48 38.45 -25.57
N CYS A 21 13.66 37.86 -25.39
CA CYS A 21 14.29 37.68 -24.08
C CYS A 21 15.55 38.52 -23.94
N GLY A 22 15.36 39.82 -23.72
CA GLY A 22 16.43 40.76 -23.43
C GLY A 22 16.01 41.80 -22.42
N CYS A 23 16.66 41.76 -21.25
CA CYS A 23 16.83 42.82 -20.23
C CYS A 23 15.63 43.28 -19.41
N GLN A 24 15.53 42.75 -18.19
CA GLN A 24 15.16 43.58 -17.03
C GLN A 24 16.15 43.29 -15.90
N ASN A 25 16.85 44.37 -15.48
CA ASN A 25 17.69 44.41 -14.27
C ASN A 25 16.82 44.27 -13.03
N ALA A 26 17.13 43.29 -12.17
CA ALA A 26 16.58 43.22 -10.83
C ALA A 26 17.59 43.80 -9.84
N GLU A 27 17.19 44.84 -9.14
CA GLU A 27 17.90 45.39 -8.00
C GLU A 27 17.96 44.38 -6.85
N THR A 28 19.13 44.28 -6.26
CA THR A 28 19.44 43.44 -5.07
C THR A 28 18.84 44.10 -3.82
N PRO A 29 18.10 43.39 -2.96
CA PRO A 29 17.80 43.91 -1.63
C PRO A 29 18.99 43.69 -0.69
N GLU A 30 19.31 44.77 0.00
CA GLU A 30 20.32 44.97 1.02
C GLU A 30 20.16 43.97 2.20
N THR A 31 21.26 43.32 2.57
CA THR A 31 21.34 42.36 3.67
C THR A 31 21.25 43.10 4.99
N ALA A 32 20.20 42.88 5.76
CA ALA A 32 20.13 43.32 7.15
C ALA A 32 20.98 42.39 8.03
N ALA A 33 21.85 42.98 8.84
CA ALA A 33 22.72 42.31 9.81
C ALA A 33 21.93 41.67 10.94
N PRO A 34 22.43 40.55 11.52
CA PRO A 34 21.75 39.88 12.63
C PRO A 34 21.95 40.69 13.93
N THR A 35 20.85 40.93 14.63
CA THR A 35 20.82 41.50 15.98
C THR A 35 21.32 40.46 16.99
N GLU A 36 22.33 40.79 17.76
CA GLU A 36 22.88 40.00 18.84
C GLU A 36 21.82 39.74 19.95
N ALA A 37 21.72 38.48 20.38
CA ALA A 37 20.93 38.07 21.52
C ALA A 37 21.70 38.41 22.85
N PRO A 38 21.01 38.82 23.90
CA PRO A 38 21.71 39.17 25.17
C PRO A 38 22.21 37.90 25.87
N THR A 39 23.50 38.00 26.25
CA THR A 39 24.22 37.02 27.08
C THR A 39 23.64 37.03 28.50
N ALA A 40 23.15 35.91 28.98
CA ALA A 40 22.77 35.72 30.37
C ALA A 40 24.03 35.49 31.22
N ALA A 41 24.12 36.18 32.32
CA ALA A 41 25.21 36.09 33.31
C ALA A 41 25.17 34.74 34.07
N PRO A 42 26.30 34.22 34.51
CA PRO A 42 26.34 32.95 35.26
C PRO A 42 25.85 33.15 36.70
N THR A 43 24.90 32.28 37.09
CA THR A 43 24.43 32.15 38.47
C THR A 43 25.44 31.33 39.27
N GLU A 44 25.96 31.89 40.35
CA GLU A 44 26.86 31.21 41.28
C GLU A 44 26.18 30.00 41.96
N ALA A 45 26.93 28.91 42.07
CA ALA A 45 26.52 27.71 42.80
C ALA A 45 26.57 27.92 44.32
N PRO A 46 25.66 27.38 45.11
CA PRO A 46 25.71 27.46 46.55
C PRO A 46 26.77 26.51 47.12
N THR A 47 27.59 27.04 48.01
CA THR A 47 28.64 26.36 48.81
C THR A 47 27.98 25.34 49.75
N ALA A 48 28.39 24.08 49.68
CA ALA A 48 27.96 23.04 50.59
C ALA A 48 28.59 23.19 51.97
N ALA A 49 27.78 23.08 53.00
CA ALA A 49 28.20 23.00 54.40
C ALA A 49 28.76 21.60 54.75
N PRO A 50 29.65 21.46 55.73
CA PRO A 50 30.32 20.19 56.06
C PRO A 50 29.32 19.21 56.73
N THR A 51 29.31 17.99 56.24
CA THR A 51 28.53 16.87 56.79
C THR A 51 29.37 16.21 57.91
N GLU A 52 28.79 16.13 59.11
CA GLU A 52 29.29 15.33 60.20
C GLU A 52 29.26 13.83 59.88
N ALA A 53 30.25 13.08 60.37
CA ALA A 53 30.39 11.64 60.18
C ALA A 53 29.29 10.86 60.90
N PRO A 54 28.71 9.79 60.30
CA PRO A 54 27.71 8.96 60.97
C PRO A 54 28.37 8.01 61.99
N THR A 55 27.80 8.00 63.18
CA THR A 55 28.04 7.01 64.25
C THR A 55 27.54 5.63 63.79
N GLU A 56 28.34 4.59 63.96
CA GLU A 56 28.00 3.19 63.69
C GLU A 56 26.74 2.77 64.49
N ALA A 57 25.73 2.29 63.79
CA ALA A 57 24.56 1.61 64.34
C ALA A 57 24.73 0.09 64.34
N PRO A 58 24.16 -0.66 65.27
CA PRO A 58 24.35 -2.10 65.42
C PRO A 58 23.84 -2.89 64.21
N THR A 59 24.61 -3.90 63.82
CA THR A 59 24.26 -4.86 62.78
C THR A 59 23.11 -5.74 63.26
N GLU A 60 21.91 -5.47 62.75
CA GLU A 60 20.81 -6.46 62.80
C GLU A 60 21.04 -7.48 61.70
N GLU A 61 21.08 -8.77 62.07
CA GLU A 61 21.07 -9.89 61.13
C GLU A 61 19.79 -9.85 60.31
N LEU A 62 19.88 -9.61 59.00
CA LEU A 62 18.79 -9.76 58.04
C LEU A 62 18.38 -11.25 57.97
N PRO A 63 17.06 -11.55 58.00
CA PRO A 63 16.59 -12.88 57.72
C PRO A 63 16.99 -13.26 56.26
N THR A 64 17.59 -14.40 56.09
CA THR A 64 17.78 -15.00 54.76
C THR A 64 16.39 -15.32 54.19
N GLU A 65 15.85 -14.45 53.32
CA GLU A 65 14.71 -14.79 52.51
C GLU A 65 15.11 -15.90 51.56
N ASP A 66 14.37 -16.99 51.65
CA ASP A 66 14.40 -18.14 50.74
C ASP A 66 13.99 -17.66 49.31
N LEU A 67 14.94 -17.37 48.44
CA LEU A 67 14.78 -16.99 47.05
C LEU A 67 14.38 -18.20 46.15
N SER A 68 13.60 -19.14 46.67
CA SER A 68 12.92 -20.13 45.84
C SER A 68 11.57 -19.58 45.26
N GLY A 69 11.54 -18.31 44.92
CA GLY A 69 10.46 -17.74 44.12
C GLY A 69 10.59 -18.26 42.67
N THR A 70 9.77 -19.22 42.32
CA THR A 70 9.49 -19.54 40.92
C THR A 70 9.05 -18.26 40.24
N GLU A 71 9.87 -17.71 39.31
CA GLU A 71 9.41 -16.61 38.46
C GLU A 71 8.05 -17.00 37.87
N PRO A 72 7.06 -16.09 37.89
CA PRO A 72 5.79 -16.36 37.25
C PRO A 72 6.05 -16.76 35.79
N PRO A 73 5.31 -17.70 35.23
CA PRO A 73 5.49 -18.09 33.84
C PRO A 73 5.39 -16.84 32.97
N VAL A 74 6.44 -16.54 32.21
CA VAL A 74 6.40 -15.48 31.19
C VAL A 74 5.40 -15.95 30.16
N GLU A 75 4.25 -15.28 30.07
CA GLU A 75 3.30 -15.56 29.00
C GLU A 75 3.98 -15.30 27.65
N PRO A 76 3.82 -16.21 26.68
CA PRO A 76 4.43 -16.02 25.35
C PRO A 76 3.91 -14.72 24.74
N VAL A 77 4.81 -13.88 24.26
CA VAL A 77 4.45 -12.69 23.50
C VAL A 77 3.85 -13.16 22.18
N VAL A 78 2.60 -12.81 21.93
CA VAL A 78 1.89 -13.11 20.69
C VAL A 78 2.05 -11.93 19.76
N TYR A 79 2.62 -12.16 18.59
CA TYR A 79 2.70 -11.16 17.52
C TYR A 79 1.56 -11.37 16.53
N THR A 80 1.12 -10.29 15.91
CA THR A 80 0.07 -10.33 14.87
C THR A 80 0.53 -9.63 13.61
N ASN A 81 0.18 -10.19 12.46
CA ASN A 81 0.34 -9.54 11.18
C ASN A 81 -0.55 -8.28 11.14
N PRO A 82 0.02 -7.08 11.00
CA PRO A 82 -0.74 -5.84 11.09
C PRO A 82 -1.68 -5.60 9.89
N LEU A 83 -1.60 -6.41 8.83
CA LEU A 83 -2.45 -6.33 7.64
C LEU A 83 -3.60 -7.35 7.66
N THR A 84 -3.45 -8.46 8.38
CA THR A 84 -4.45 -9.56 8.41
C THR A 84 -4.98 -9.87 9.80
N GLY A 85 -4.29 -9.44 10.87
CA GLY A 85 -4.62 -9.82 12.25
C GLY A 85 -4.23 -11.25 12.62
N GLU A 86 -3.63 -12.01 11.73
CA GLU A 86 -3.20 -13.40 11.98
C GLU A 86 -2.03 -13.45 12.95
N THR A 87 -2.00 -14.50 13.78
CA THR A 87 -0.91 -14.74 14.71
C THR A 87 0.38 -15.10 13.97
N MET A 88 1.48 -14.52 14.42
CA MET A 88 2.83 -14.78 13.90
C MET A 88 3.75 -15.33 14.99
N ASP A 89 4.72 -16.14 14.57
CA ASP A 89 5.73 -16.71 15.47
C ASP A 89 6.81 -15.72 15.90
N THR A 90 6.98 -14.62 15.14
CA THR A 90 8.02 -13.60 15.37
C THR A 90 7.46 -12.20 15.21
N GLU A 91 8.12 -11.22 15.82
CA GLU A 91 7.80 -9.81 15.59
C GLU A 91 7.96 -9.44 14.11
N GLY A 92 6.92 -8.83 13.54
CA GLY A 92 6.90 -8.40 12.14
C GLY A 92 7.67 -7.10 11.93
N ILE A 93 8.98 -7.20 11.82
CA ILE A 93 9.88 -6.06 11.58
C ILE A 93 10.33 -5.94 10.11
N THR A 94 9.89 -6.82 9.23
CA THR A 94 10.12 -6.69 7.79
C THR A 94 9.26 -5.58 7.21
N ARG A 95 9.83 -4.80 6.28
CA ARG A 95 9.04 -3.82 5.54
C ARG A 95 8.12 -4.52 4.54
N ILE A 96 6.88 -4.07 4.48
CA ILE A 96 5.86 -4.57 3.55
C ILE A 96 6.35 -4.43 2.12
N THR A 97 6.11 -5.42 1.29
CA THR A 97 6.41 -5.34 -0.15
C THR A 97 5.14 -5.09 -0.95
N ALA A 98 5.16 -4.08 -1.82
CA ALA A 98 4.09 -3.76 -2.77
C ALA A 98 4.48 -4.17 -4.19
N VAL A 99 3.66 -5.00 -4.84
CA VAL A 99 3.90 -5.47 -6.21
C VAL A 99 2.80 -5.01 -7.15
N SER A 100 3.17 -4.30 -8.23
CA SER A 100 2.21 -3.87 -9.25
C SER A 100 1.79 -5.03 -10.15
N ILE A 101 0.54 -5.46 -10.05
CA ILE A 101 -0.02 -6.65 -10.70
C ILE A 101 -0.79 -6.30 -11.97
N ASN A 102 -0.53 -7.05 -13.02
CA ASN A 102 -1.22 -6.93 -14.30
C ASN A 102 -2.63 -7.52 -14.22
N ASN A 103 -3.65 -6.66 -14.29
CA ASN A 103 -5.03 -7.06 -14.07
C ASN A 103 -5.90 -7.02 -15.35
N VAL A 104 -5.28 -7.18 -16.53
CA VAL A 104 -6.02 -7.31 -17.78
C VAL A 104 -6.38 -8.78 -18.05
N ARG A 105 -7.52 -9.02 -18.72
CA ARG A 105 -8.00 -10.38 -19.03
C ARG A 105 -6.91 -11.29 -19.63
N ALA A 106 -6.08 -10.75 -20.53
CA ALA A 106 -5.04 -11.50 -21.21
C ALA A 106 -3.85 -11.91 -20.30
N ALA A 107 -3.77 -11.39 -19.09
CA ALA A 107 -2.73 -11.69 -18.12
C ALA A 107 -3.14 -12.73 -17.08
N LEU A 108 -4.41 -13.09 -17.03
CA LEU A 108 -4.95 -14.03 -16.03
C LEU A 108 -4.59 -15.50 -16.37
N PRO A 109 -4.53 -16.40 -15.35
CA PRO A 109 -4.68 -16.12 -13.92
C PRO A 109 -3.49 -15.34 -13.35
N HIS A 110 -3.67 -14.71 -12.19
CA HIS A 110 -2.56 -14.16 -11.43
C HIS A 110 -1.65 -15.27 -10.88
N VAL A 111 -0.51 -14.91 -10.35
CA VAL A 111 0.40 -15.81 -9.60
C VAL A 111 0.79 -15.09 -8.32
N GLY A 112 0.68 -15.76 -7.18
CA GLY A 112 1.09 -15.21 -5.90
C GLY A 112 0.16 -14.13 -5.31
N VAL A 113 -0.99 -13.84 -5.94
CA VAL A 113 -1.96 -12.85 -5.43
C VAL A 113 -2.84 -13.46 -4.33
N ALA A 114 -3.07 -14.76 -4.36
CA ALA A 114 -3.80 -15.47 -3.29
C ALA A 114 -3.09 -15.38 -1.93
N GLU A 115 -1.77 -15.19 -1.93
CA GLU A 115 -0.93 -15.05 -0.75
C GLU A 115 -0.74 -13.58 -0.32
N ALA A 116 -1.41 -12.62 -1.00
CA ALA A 116 -1.32 -11.21 -0.62
C ALA A 116 -2.17 -10.94 0.63
N ASP A 117 -1.60 -10.20 1.58
CA ASP A 117 -2.33 -9.72 2.76
C ASP A 117 -3.38 -8.68 2.38
N LEU A 118 -3.02 -7.73 1.50
CA LEU A 118 -3.95 -6.76 0.93
C LEU A 118 -3.82 -6.75 -0.60
N PHE A 119 -4.94 -6.76 -1.30
CA PHE A 119 -4.99 -6.59 -2.74
C PHE A 119 -5.87 -5.43 -3.15
N PHE A 120 -5.25 -4.34 -3.59
CA PHE A 120 -5.94 -3.16 -4.11
C PHE A 120 -6.19 -3.31 -5.60
N GLU A 121 -7.43 -3.03 -6.03
CA GLU A 121 -7.78 -2.94 -7.45
C GLU A 121 -8.31 -1.54 -7.76
N MET A 122 -7.78 -0.90 -8.83
CA MET A 122 -8.22 0.43 -9.25
C MET A 122 -8.14 0.65 -10.75
N TYR A 123 -8.94 1.57 -11.25
CA TYR A 123 -8.88 2.03 -12.64
C TYR A 123 -7.53 2.70 -12.94
N ILE A 124 -6.98 2.40 -14.12
CA ILE A 124 -5.72 3.01 -14.58
C ILE A 124 -5.84 3.72 -15.93
N ASN A 125 -6.74 3.24 -16.79
CA ASN A 125 -7.09 3.80 -18.09
C ASN A 125 -8.45 3.28 -18.55
N ASP A 126 -8.92 3.70 -19.72
CA ASP A 126 -10.29 3.53 -20.20
C ASP A 126 -10.87 2.11 -20.16
N TYR A 127 -10.04 1.07 -20.16
CA TYR A 127 -10.52 -0.32 -20.31
C TYR A 127 -9.95 -1.28 -19.27
N ALA A 128 -9.11 -0.82 -18.37
CA ALA A 128 -8.40 -1.72 -17.48
C ALA A 128 -8.26 -1.18 -16.06
N THR A 129 -8.33 -2.09 -15.12
CA THR A 129 -7.84 -1.91 -13.76
C THR A 129 -6.40 -2.41 -13.64
N ARG A 130 -5.75 -2.06 -12.55
CA ARG A 130 -4.44 -2.54 -12.13
C ARG A 130 -4.54 -3.00 -10.69
N GLY A 131 -3.87 -4.11 -10.34
CA GLY A 131 -3.71 -4.58 -8.99
C GLY A 131 -2.44 -4.01 -8.33
N LEU A 132 -2.51 -3.81 -7.03
CA LEU A 132 -1.35 -3.63 -6.16
C LEU A 132 -1.49 -4.62 -5.02
N ALA A 133 -0.62 -5.62 -4.99
CA ALA A 133 -0.59 -6.64 -3.94
C ALA A 133 0.43 -6.25 -2.88
N LEU A 134 0.03 -6.25 -1.61
CA LEU A 134 0.88 -5.99 -0.47
C LEU A 134 1.11 -7.29 0.30
N TYR A 135 2.36 -7.52 0.67
CA TYR A 135 2.81 -8.69 1.42
C TYR A 135 3.54 -8.21 2.65
N HIS A 136 3.11 -8.65 3.82
CA HIS A 136 3.81 -8.40 5.08
C HIS A 136 5.24 -8.94 5.02
N ASP A 137 5.40 -10.17 4.53
CA ASP A 137 6.72 -10.76 4.25
C ASP A 137 6.73 -11.44 2.87
N ILE A 138 7.32 -10.78 1.90
CA ILE A 138 7.43 -11.29 0.52
C ILE A 138 8.30 -12.56 0.43
N ARG A 139 9.10 -12.88 1.45
CA ARG A 139 9.94 -14.08 1.45
C ARG A 139 9.14 -15.37 1.51
N ASP A 140 7.91 -15.30 1.99
CA ASP A 140 6.99 -16.44 2.09
C ASP A 140 6.29 -16.75 0.77
N VAL A 141 6.40 -15.85 -0.23
CA VAL A 141 5.76 -16.00 -1.55
C VAL A 141 6.81 -16.29 -2.62
N GLU A 142 6.82 -17.52 -3.13
CA GLU A 142 7.85 -17.97 -4.07
C GLU A 142 7.89 -17.12 -5.36
N VAL A 143 6.73 -16.89 -5.98
CA VAL A 143 6.61 -16.14 -7.24
C VAL A 143 5.36 -15.28 -7.25
N VAL A 144 5.52 -14.02 -7.68
CA VAL A 144 4.42 -13.07 -7.84
C VAL A 144 4.37 -12.52 -9.26
N GLY A 145 3.17 -12.41 -9.85
CA GLY A 145 3.01 -11.74 -11.16
C GLY A 145 1.69 -12.04 -11.89
N SER A 146 1.58 -11.58 -13.13
CA SER A 146 2.64 -10.87 -13.88
C SER A 146 2.76 -9.41 -13.44
N VAL A 147 4.01 -8.96 -13.28
CA VAL A 147 4.32 -7.60 -12.80
C VAL A 147 4.17 -6.58 -13.91
N ARG A 148 3.66 -5.40 -13.59
CA ARG A 148 3.40 -4.32 -14.54
C ARG A 148 3.83 -2.94 -14.04
N SER A 149 3.55 -1.94 -14.86
CA SER A 149 4.00 -0.56 -14.64
C SER A 149 3.33 0.09 -13.44
N TRP A 150 4.11 0.85 -12.69
CA TRP A 150 3.67 1.69 -11.57
C TRP A 150 2.63 2.74 -11.99
N ARG A 151 1.76 3.17 -11.05
CA ARG A 151 0.69 4.15 -11.28
C ARG A 151 0.67 5.16 -10.13
N TYR A 152 0.06 6.33 -10.34
CA TYR A 152 0.05 7.43 -9.37
C TYR A 152 -0.48 6.99 -7.99
N ASN A 153 -1.70 6.44 -7.94
CA ASN A 153 -2.29 6.03 -6.66
C ASN A 153 -1.52 4.92 -5.92
N PHE A 154 -0.64 4.21 -6.62
CA PHE A 154 0.24 3.24 -5.96
C PHE A 154 1.28 3.93 -5.08
N THR A 155 1.67 5.18 -5.43
CA THR A 155 2.56 6.01 -4.62
C THR A 155 1.92 6.33 -3.28
N ASP A 156 0.65 6.76 -3.27
CA ASP A 156 -0.08 7.09 -2.04
C ASP A 156 -0.19 5.87 -1.12
N ILE A 157 -0.56 4.70 -1.69
CA ILE A 157 -0.66 3.44 -0.93
C ILE A 157 0.72 2.99 -0.43
N ALA A 158 1.75 3.07 -1.26
CA ALA A 158 3.11 2.69 -0.89
C ALA A 158 3.65 3.51 0.27
N LEU A 159 3.35 4.81 0.32
CA LEU A 159 3.68 5.69 1.44
C LEU A 159 2.92 5.31 2.71
N ALA A 160 1.61 5.09 2.58
CA ALA A 160 0.73 4.76 3.69
C ALA A 160 1.17 3.49 4.44
N TYR A 161 1.71 2.52 3.70
CA TYR A 161 2.16 1.24 4.25
C TYR A 161 3.69 1.11 4.32
N ASP A 162 4.45 2.17 4.04
CA ASP A 162 5.93 2.18 4.08
C ASP A 162 6.57 1.02 3.32
N THR A 163 6.18 0.84 2.08
CA THR A 163 6.48 -0.37 1.33
C THR A 163 7.80 -0.31 0.55
N LEU A 164 8.36 -1.50 0.31
CA LEU A 164 9.33 -1.76 -0.75
C LEU A 164 8.56 -2.08 -2.04
N ALA A 165 8.65 -1.25 -3.09
CA ALA A 165 7.79 -1.37 -4.25
C ALA A 165 8.49 -2.02 -5.46
N ALA A 166 7.85 -3.05 -6.03
CA ALA A 166 8.29 -3.75 -7.25
C ALA A 166 7.36 -3.48 -8.43
N HIS A 167 7.93 -3.11 -9.58
CA HIS A 167 7.16 -2.80 -10.78
C HIS A 167 7.94 -3.05 -12.09
N ALA A 168 7.23 -3.06 -13.21
CA ALA A 168 7.81 -3.14 -14.56
C ALA A 168 7.67 -1.80 -15.28
N GLY A 169 8.52 -0.83 -14.91
CA GLY A 169 8.51 0.52 -15.50
C GLY A 169 7.33 1.39 -15.03
N GLY A 170 7.10 2.43 -15.80
CA GLY A 170 6.08 3.46 -15.59
C GLY A 170 6.33 4.60 -16.58
N SER A 171 5.42 5.60 -16.69
CA SER A 171 5.78 6.83 -17.39
C SER A 171 6.77 7.65 -16.57
N GLY A 172 7.52 8.52 -17.26
CA GLY A 172 8.48 9.41 -16.58
C GLY A 172 7.82 10.25 -15.48
N GLU A 173 6.59 10.72 -15.71
CA GLU A 173 5.82 11.50 -14.73
C GLU A 173 5.45 10.67 -13.48
N VAL A 174 4.93 9.45 -13.67
CA VAL A 174 4.57 8.56 -12.56
C VAL A 174 5.79 8.16 -11.73
N LEU A 175 6.92 7.85 -12.38
CA LEU A 175 8.15 7.50 -11.68
C LEU A 175 8.79 8.71 -11.00
N SER A 176 8.70 9.91 -11.59
CA SER A 176 9.14 11.14 -10.96
C SER A 176 8.33 11.46 -9.71
N ASP A 177 7.02 11.21 -9.73
CA ASP A 177 6.13 11.35 -8.58
C ASP A 177 6.55 10.40 -7.45
N ALA A 178 6.77 9.11 -7.75
CA ALA A 178 7.26 8.14 -6.78
C ALA A 178 8.61 8.55 -6.17
N TYR A 179 9.55 9.04 -6.98
CA TYR A 179 10.83 9.52 -6.49
C TYR A 179 10.73 10.78 -5.63
N SER A 180 9.87 11.74 -6.00
CA SER A 180 9.68 12.98 -5.23
C SER A 180 9.03 12.69 -3.86
N ASN A 181 8.20 11.67 -3.77
CA ASN A 181 7.63 11.17 -2.52
C ASN A 181 8.59 10.24 -1.73
N LYS A 182 9.81 9.98 -2.24
CA LYS A 182 10.85 9.16 -1.59
C LYS A 182 10.41 7.74 -1.27
N ILE A 183 9.68 7.13 -2.21
CA ILE A 183 9.30 5.72 -2.11
C ILE A 183 10.47 4.85 -2.54
N ASP A 184 10.78 3.83 -1.75
CA ASP A 184 11.75 2.79 -2.10
C ASP A 184 11.16 1.85 -3.15
N HIS A 185 11.50 2.06 -4.40
CA HIS A 185 10.95 1.26 -5.49
C HIS A 185 12.00 0.81 -6.50
N VAL A 186 11.73 -0.29 -7.18
CA VAL A 186 12.60 -0.81 -8.22
C VAL A 186 11.83 -1.28 -9.45
N ASN A 187 12.32 -0.87 -10.61
CA ASN A 187 11.94 -1.49 -11.89
C ASN A 187 12.68 -2.82 -12.02
N ILE A 188 11.96 -3.94 -11.91
CA ILE A 188 12.51 -5.28 -11.94
C ILE A 188 12.70 -5.85 -13.36
N ASP A 189 12.19 -5.18 -14.40
CA ASP A 189 12.29 -5.71 -15.78
C ASP A 189 13.75 -5.82 -16.25
N GLY A 190 14.15 -7.02 -16.62
CA GLY A 190 15.52 -7.34 -17.02
C GLY A 190 16.55 -7.36 -15.89
N ARG A 191 16.13 -7.47 -14.64
CA ARG A 191 16.98 -7.52 -13.44
C ARG A 191 16.65 -8.76 -12.60
N GLU A 192 17.65 -9.30 -11.90
CA GLU A 192 17.32 -10.10 -10.71
C GLU A 192 16.59 -9.19 -9.71
N PRO A 193 15.57 -9.64 -9.05
CA PRO A 193 15.03 -11.00 -8.85
C PRO A 193 13.88 -11.38 -9.79
N SER A 194 13.85 -10.92 -11.02
CA SER A 194 12.74 -11.22 -11.94
C SER A 194 13.14 -12.22 -13.04
N PHE A 195 12.11 -12.82 -13.63
CA PHE A 195 12.26 -13.66 -14.81
C PHE A 195 11.05 -13.55 -15.73
N ARG A 196 11.22 -13.97 -16.99
CA ARG A 196 10.10 -14.12 -17.94
C ARG A 196 9.66 -15.58 -17.93
N ASP A 197 8.39 -15.80 -17.56
CA ASP A 197 7.77 -17.12 -17.50
C ASP A 197 7.70 -17.73 -18.93
N LYS A 198 8.49 -18.78 -19.15
CA LYS A 198 8.60 -19.48 -20.43
C LYS A 198 7.36 -20.33 -20.72
N ASP A 199 6.69 -20.85 -19.69
CA ASP A 199 5.50 -21.67 -19.84
C ASP A 199 4.32 -20.81 -20.31
N ARG A 200 4.15 -19.61 -19.75
CA ARG A 200 3.21 -18.62 -20.27
C ARG A 200 3.52 -18.25 -21.71
N ARG A 201 4.79 -18.03 -22.05
CA ARG A 201 5.21 -17.75 -23.44
C ARG A 201 4.84 -18.89 -24.38
N SER A 202 5.07 -20.15 -23.99
CA SER A 202 4.72 -21.32 -24.79
C SER A 202 3.22 -21.48 -25.01
N LYS A 203 2.41 -21.00 -24.05
CA LYS A 203 0.93 -20.96 -24.11
C LYS A 203 0.40 -19.75 -24.90
N GLY A 204 1.25 -18.92 -25.49
CA GLY A 204 0.86 -17.78 -26.34
C GLY A 204 0.64 -16.45 -25.61
N TYR A 205 0.96 -16.33 -24.33
CA TYR A 205 0.88 -15.04 -23.63
C TYR A 205 1.85 -14.03 -24.26
N ALA A 206 1.41 -12.79 -24.42
CA ALA A 206 2.27 -11.70 -24.84
C ALA A 206 3.39 -11.46 -23.81
N THR A 207 4.52 -10.93 -24.26
CA THR A 207 5.71 -10.74 -23.41
C THR A 207 5.41 -9.94 -22.15
N GLU A 208 4.56 -8.91 -22.24
CA GLU A 208 4.16 -8.08 -21.11
C GLU A 208 3.32 -8.79 -20.04
N HIS A 209 2.85 -10.01 -20.29
CA HIS A 209 2.08 -10.83 -19.35
C HIS A 209 2.90 -11.96 -18.72
N THR A 210 4.23 -11.91 -18.83
CA THR A 210 5.11 -13.00 -18.42
C THR A 210 6.22 -12.60 -17.45
N LEU A 211 6.29 -11.33 -17.02
CA LEU A 211 7.28 -10.90 -16.04
C LEU A 211 6.83 -11.32 -14.64
N MET A 212 7.65 -12.13 -13.98
CA MET A 212 7.43 -12.63 -12.63
C MET A 212 8.50 -12.13 -11.70
N LEU A 213 8.13 -11.92 -10.43
CA LEU A 213 9.01 -11.59 -9.32
C LEU A 213 9.21 -12.83 -8.45
N LYS A 214 10.44 -13.10 -8.03
CA LYS A 214 10.75 -14.10 -7.00
C LYS A 214 10.83 -13.40 -5.65
N GLY A 215 9.93 -13.73 -4.75
CA GLY A 215 9.77 -13.02 -3.48
C GLY A 215 11.02 -13.05 -2.59
N PRO A 216 11.58 -14.22 -2.24
CA PRO A 216 12.78 -14.31 -1.40
C PRO A 216 13.99 -13.58 -2.00
N GLU A 217 14.15 -13.64 -3.34
CA GLU A 217 15.24 -12.97 -4.03
C GLU A 217 15.05 -11.45 -4.08
N PHE A 218 13.80 -10.96 -4.12
CA PHE A 218 13.50 -9.53 -4.10
C PHE A 218 13.95 -8.85 -2.80
N TYR A 219 13.60 -9.43 -1.66
CA TYR A 219 14.03 -8.93 -0.36
C TYR A 219 15.56 -8.82 -0.28
N SER A 220 16.25 -9.89 -0.66
CA SER A 220 17.72 -9.92 -0.71
C SER A 220 18.31 -8.91 -1.70
N TYR A 221 17.62 -8.68 -2.82
CA TYR A 221 18.03 -7.69 -3.83
C TYR A 221 17.95 -6.26 -3.28
N MET A 222 16.85 -5.91 -2.57
CA MET A 222 16.69 -4.59 -1.97
C MET A 222 17.77 -4.31 -0.92
N ALA A 223 18.04 -5.28 -0.03
CA ALA A 223 19.10 -5.20 0.97
C ALA A 223 20.49 -4.99 0.32
N LYS A 224 20.82 -5.71 -0.76
CA LYS A 224 22.07 -5.54 -1.51
C LYS A 224 22.19 -4.17 -2.19
N LYS A 225 21.07 -3.49 -2.43
CA LYS A 225 21.04 -2.10 -2.94
C LYS A 225 21.23 -1.06 -1.85
N GLY A 226 21.37 -1.47 -0.59
CA GLY A 226 21.50 -0.59 0.56
C GLY A 226 20.19 0.07 0.96
N ILE A 227 19.05 -0.52 0.53
CA ILE A 227 17.72 -0.08 0.94
C ILE A 227 17.39 -0.79 2.25
N GLU A 228 16.87 -0.03 3.21
CA GLU A 228 16.41 -0.58 4.48
C GLU A 228 15.23 -1.55 4.25
N VAL A 229 15.38 -2.79 4.62
CA VAL A 229 14.39 -3.86 4.42
C VAL A 229 13.73 -4.32 5.72
N VAL A 230 14.22 -3.82 6.85
CA VAL A 230 13.63 -4.02 8.17
C VAL A 230 13.22 -2.69 8.76
N GLN A 231 12.35 -2.71 9.73
CA GLN A 231 11.95 -1.53 10.53
C GLN A 231 12.37 -1.75 11.99
N GLU A 232 12.52 -0.69 12.74
CA GLU A 232 12.98 -0.77 14.15
C GLU A 232 12.00 -1.51 15.06
N SER A 233 10.71 -1.45 14.72
CA SER A 233 9.62 -2.14 15.44
C SER A 233 8.46 -2.43 14.51
N ALA A 234 7.58 -3.36 14.90
CA ALA A 234 6.33 -3.61 14.18
C ALA A 234 5.46 -2.34 14.15
N LYS A 235 4.87 -2.06 12.99
CA LYS A 235 3.96 -0.93 12.77
C LYS A 235 2.51 -1.40 12.75
N THR A 236 1.60 -0.51 13.12
CA THR A 236 0.15 -0.70 12.95
C THR A 236 -0.36 0.17 11.80
N TYR A 237 -1.37 -0.29 11.07
CA TYR A 237 -1.89 0.38 9.87
C TYR A 237 -3.38 0.75 9.98
N GLY A 238 -3.87 0.97 11.22
CA GLY A 238 -5.24 1.46 11.44
C GLY A 238 -6.35 0.44 11.16
N LEU A 239 -6.00 -0.82 10.91
CA LEU A 239 -6.96 -1.91 10.75
C LEU A 239 -7.28 -2.54 12.11
N ASN A 240 -8.55 -2.83 12.36
CA ASN A 240 -9.01 -3.49 13.59
C ASN A 240 -9.54 -4.88 13.24
N PHE A 241 -9.10 -5.89 13.97
CA PHE A 241 -9.42 -7.29 13.67
C PHE A 241 -10.22 -7.95 14.78
N VAL A 242 -11.13 -8.83 14.38
CA VAL A 242 -11.87 -9.76 15.25
C VAL A 242 -11.93 -11.13 14.60
N GLU A 243 -12.02 -12.20 15.38
CA GLU A 243 -12.06 -13.57 14.85
C GLU A 243 -13.25 -13.77 13.89
N ASN A 244 -14.41 -13.23 14.21
CA ASN A 244 -15.58 -13.22 13.33
C ASN A 244 -15.94 -11.79 12.92
N GLY A 245 -15.50 -11.37 11.73
CA GLY A 245 -15.76 -10.03 11.19
C GLY A 245 -17.08 -9.89 10.43
N ALA A 246 -17.91 -10.95 10.37
CA ALA A 246 -19.20 -10.87 9.66
C ALA A 246 -20.11 -9.83 10.32
N PRO A 247 -20.61 -8.82 9.58
CA PRO A 247 -21.48 -7.80 10.14
C PRO A 247 -22.79 -8.40 10.69
N GLU A 248 -23.13 -8.11 11.95
CA GLU A 248 -24.37 -8.65 12.57
C GLU A 248 -25.63 -8.21 11.82
N ALA A 249 -25.72 -6.94 11.45
CA ALA A 249 -26.86 -6.31 10.77
C ALA A 249 -26.71 -6.21 9.25
N GLY A 250 -25.72 -6.92 8.66
CA GLY A 250 -25.45 -6.85 7.22
C GLY A 250 -26.51 -7.58 6.38
N ASP A 251 -26.72 -7.08 5.16
CA ASP A 251 -27.50 -7.78 4.14
C ASP A 251 -26.76 -9.06 3.69
N VAL A 252 -27.50 -10.05 3.17
CA VAL A 252 -26.90 -11.25 2.57
C VAL A 252 -26.11 -10.84 1.33
N ALA A 253 -24.90 -11.37 1.20
CA ALA A 253 -23.99 -11.08 0.10
C ALA A 253 -23.19 -12.33 -0.27
N ASN A 254 -23.87 -13.40 -0.66
CA ASN A 254 -23.22 -14.60 -1.18
C ASN A 254 -22.52 -14.36 -2.51
N LYS A 255 -22.95 -13.32 -3.22
CA LYS A 255 -22.30 -12.84 -4.42
C LYS A 255 -22.31 -11.32 -4.45
N ILE A 256 -21.17 -10.70 -4.79
CA ILE A 256 -21.01 -9.26 -4.93
C ILE A 256 -20.43 -8.95 -6.30
N ASP A 257 -21.17 -8.23 -7.12
CA ASP A 257 -20.75 -7.75 -8.45
C ASP A 257 -20.31 -6.27 -8.32
N ILE A 258 -19.03 -6.02 -8.38
CA ILE A 258 -18.41 -4.70 -8.34
C ILE A 258 -18.18 -4.25 -9.79
N THR A 259 -19.01 -3.34 -10.29
CA THR A 259 -18.86 -2.80 -11.64
C THR A 259 -18.19 -1.43 -11.57
N PHE A 260 -16.90 -1.41 -11.86
CA PHE A 260 -16.15 -0.17 -12.05
C PHE A 260 -16.70 0.57 -13.26
N ARG A 261 -17.05 1.85 -13.13
CA ARG A 261 -17.62 2.68 -14.23
C ARG A 261 -16.89 4.01 -14.32
N LEU A 262 -16.32 4.29 -15.49
CA LEU A 262 -15.69 5.57 -15.79
C LEU A 262 -15.86 5.90 -17.29
N ASP A 263 -16.38 7.08 -17.58
CA ASP A 263 -16.48 7.65 -18.93
C ASP A 263 -17.06 6.67 -20.00
N GLY A 264 -18.10 5.92 -19.61
CA GLY A 264 -18.77 4.93 -20.48
C GLY A 264 -18.12 3.54 -20.51
N ASN A 265 -16.95 3.38 -19.95
CA ASN A 265 -16.25 2.10 -19.82
C ASN A 265 -16.63 1.39 -18.53
N THR A 266 -16.62 0.07 -18.56
CA THR A 266 -16.94 -0.77 -17.39
C THR A 266 -15.98 -1.95 -17.27
N LYS A 267 -15.66 -2.31 -16.03
CA LYS A 267 -14.98 -3.57 -15.70
C LYS A 267 -15.71 -4.23 -14.53
N LEU A 268 -16.03 -5.50 -14.69
CA LEU A 268 -16.68 -6.30 -13.66
C LEU A 268 -15.66 -7.13 -12.88
N SER A 269 -15.69 -6.99 -11.56
CA SER A 269 -15.10 -7.87 -10.56
C SER A 269 -16.21 -8.52 -9.76
N THR A 270 -16.15 -9.83 -9.56
CA THR A 270 -17.16 -10.58 -8.83
C THR A 270 -16.52 -11.30 -7.65
N MET A 271 -17.13 -11.19 -6.49
CA MET A 271 -16.80 -11.89 -5.26
C MET A 271 -17.90 -12.90 -4.96
N THR A 272 -17.55 -14.18 -4.87
CA THR A 272 -18.50 -15.25 -4.56
C THR A 272 -18.11 -15.89 -3.23
N TYR A 273 -18.99 -15.77 -2.23
CA TYR A 273 -18.71 -16.34 -0.90
C TYR A 273 -18.73 -17.86 -0.94
N ASP A 274 -17.74 -18.45 -0.33
CA ASP A 274 -17.62 -19.89 -0.12
C ASP A 274 -17.45 -20.14 1.40
N GLU A 275 -18.49 -20.70 2.02
CA GLU A 275 -18.52 -20.94 3.46
C GLU A 275 -17.43 -21.92 3.91
N ALA A 276 -17.07 -22.89 3.07
CA ALA A 276 -16.05 -23.87 3.39
C ALA A 276 -14.63 -23.28 3.37
N LEU A 277 -14.41 -22.23 2.55
CA LEU A 277 -13.17 -21.46 2.49
C LEU A 277 -13.16 -20.29 3.47
N GLY A 278 -14.32 -19.93 4.05
CA GLY A 278 -14.46 -18.80 4.95
C GLY A 278 -14.32 -17.41 4.28
N GLY A 279 -14.31 -17.34 2.94
CA GLY A 279 -14.01 -16.12 2.21
C GLY A 279 -14.67 -16.02 0.85
N TYR A 280 -14.37 -14.96 0.13
CA TYR A 280 -14.91 -14.65 -1.19
C TYR A 280 -13.93 -15.04 -2.29
N ILE A 281 -14.34 -15.92 -3.20
CA ILE A 281 -13.59 -16.25 -4.41
C ILE A 281 -13.68 -15.07 -5.38
N TYR A 282 -12.54 -14.46 -5.68
CA TYR A 282 -12.42 -13.36 -6.64
C TYR A 282 -12.40 -13.86 -8.07
N THR A 283 -13.25 -13.29 -8.91
CA THR A 283 -13.27 -13.53 -10.36
C THR A 283 -13.46 -12.22 -11.13
N GLN A 284 -13.13 -12.24 -12.41
CA GLN A 284 -13.12 -11.04 -13.23
C GLN A 284 -13.73 -11.29 -14.60
N TYR A 285 -14.19 -10.21 -15.25
CA TYR A 285 -14.66 -10.23 -16.64
C TYR A 285 -15.76 -11.26 -16.91
N GLY A 286 -16.62 -11.53 -15.92
CA GLY A 286 -17.74 -12.48 -16.02
C GLY A 286 -17.32 -13.97 -15.97
N GLN A 287 -16.12 -14.27 -15.46
CA GLN A 287 -15.74 -15.64 -15.15
C GLN A 287 -16.57 -16.14 -13.96
N SER A 288 -17.03 -17.37 -13.99
CA SER A 288 -17.72 -18.01 -12.87
C SER A 288 -16.71 -18.61 -11.89
N ALA A 289 -16.92 -18.42 -10.58
CA ALA A 289 -16.08 -19.00 -9.52
C ALA A 289 -15.95 -20.53 -9.62
N GLU A 290 -17.02 -21.23 -9.99
CA GLU A 290 -17.04 -22.67 -10.17
C GLU A 290 -16.10 -23.19 -11.28
N LYS A 291 -15.74 -22.31 -12.23
CA LYS A 291 -14.82 -22.63 -13.34
C LYS A 291 -13.37 -22.31 -13.03
N VAL A 292 -13.09 -21.65 -11.90
CA VAL A 292 -11.73 -21.40 -11.45
C VAL A 292 -11.19 -22.67 -10.83
N LYS A 293 -10.03 -23.12 -11.31
CA LYS A 293 -9.36 -24.27 -10.70
C LYS A 293 -8.98 -23.93 -9.26
N GLU A 294 -9.04 -24.88 -8.38
CA GLU A 294 -8.72 -24.71 -6.96
C GLU A 294 -7.35 -24.03 -6.74
N ALA A 295 -6.32 -24.47 -7.47
CA ALA A 295 -4.98 -23.90 -7.40
C ALA A 295 -4.84 -22.46 -7.96
N ASP A 296 -5.86 -21.98 -8.68
CA ASP A 296 -5.89 -20.64 -9.27
C ASP A 296 -6.90 -19.72 -8.53
N ARG A 297 -7.49 -20.16 -7.42
CA ARG A 297 -8.47 -19.37 -6.64
C ARG A 297 -7.75 -18.32 -5.82
N GLU A 298 -8.24 -17.09 -5.94
CA GLU A 298 -7.90 -15.97 -5.07
C GLU A 298 -9.08 -15.80 -4.12
N VAL A 299 -8.85 -16.06 -2.83
CA VAL A 299 -9.87 -16.00 -1.78
C VAL A 299 -9.52 -14.88 -0.82
N PHE A 300 -10.49 -14.03 -0.50
CA PHE A 300 -10.35 -12.93 0.44
C PHE A 300 -11.42 -13.03 1.53
N GLU A 301 -11.00 -13.01 2.80
CA GLU A 301 -11.91 -13.00 3.95
C GLU A 301 -12.71 -11.71 4.00
N ASN A 302 -12.04 -10.58 3.67
CA ASN A 302 -12.60 -9.25 3.75
C ASN A 302 -12.66 -8.59 2.36
N VAL A 303 -13.78 -7.96 2.06
CA VAL A 303 -13.98 -7.21 0.80
C VAL A 303 -14.37 -5.78 1.13
N PHE A 304 -13.55 -4.83 0.70
CA PHE A 304 -13.82 -3.40 0.80
C PHE A 304 -14.09 -2.80 -0.58
N VAL A 305 -15.06 -1.90 -0.65
CA VAL A 305 -15.29 -1.06 -1.82
C VAL A 305 -15.23 0.40 -1.38
N ILE A 306 -14.27 1.14 -1.91
CA ILE A 306 -14.09 2.58 -1.71
C ILE A 306 -14.66 3.30 -2.92
N LEU A 307 -15.63 4.20 -2.70
CA LEU A 307 -16.21 5.05 -3.75
C LEU A 307 -15.58 6.44 -3.69
N THR A 308 -14.86 6.83 -4.73
CA THR A 308 -14.17 8.12 -4.77
C THR A 308 -14.23 8.79 -6.14
N LYS A 309 -13.93 10.08 -6.19
CA LYS A 309 -13.79 10.84 -7.44
C LYS A 309 -12.53 10.39 -8.16
N VAL A 310 -12.64 10.18 -9.46
CA VAL A 310 -11.51 9.87 -10.33
C VAL A 310 -11.37 11.00 -11.34
N SER A 311 -10.16 11.50 -11.51
CA SER A 311 -9.80 12.56 -12.45
C SER A 311 -8.80 12.04 -13.50
N ASN A 312 -8.67 12.74 -14.61
CA ASN A 312 -7.71 12.45 -15.64
C ASN A 312 -6.44 13.27 -15.44
N LYS A 313 -5.28 12.60 -15.38
CA LYS A 313 -3.95 13.20 -15.41
C LYS A 313 -3.23 12.72 -16.66
N GLY A 314 -3.32 13.49 -17.74
CA GLY A 314 -2.90 13.04 -19.07
C GLY A 314 -3.73 11.85 -19.56
N VAL A 315 -3.07 10.72 -19.79
CA VAL A 315 -3.71 9.46 -20.23
C VAL A 315 -4.05 8.51 -19.06
N TYR A 316 -3.85 8.95 -17.83
CA TYR A 316 -4.08 8.14 -16.62
C TYR A 316 -5.31 8.60 -15.86
N HIS A 317 -5.99 7.65 -15.27
CA HIS A 317 -7.02 7.88 -14.28
C HIS A 317 -6.38 7.88 -12.89
N VAL A 318 -6.68 8.90 -12.09
CA VAL A 318 -6.17 9.09 -10.74
C VAL A 318 -7.34 9.25 -9.78
N ALA A 319 -7.49 8.33 -8.86
CA ALA A 319 -8.47 8.39 -7.79
C ALA A 319 -8.05 9.44 -6.76
N ASN A 320 -8.99 10.23 -6.28
CA ASN A 320 -8.75 11.11 -5.14
C ASN A 320 -8.84 10.29 -3.86
N LEU A 321 -7.70 9.95 -3.29
CA LEU A 321 -7.61 9.15 -2.07
C LEU A 321 -7.58 10.02 -0.80
N ASN A 322 -7.41 11.34 -0.91
CA ASN A 322 -7.37 12.23 0.26
C ASN A 322 -8.78 12.60 0.72
N GLY A 323 -9.04 12.45 2.00
CA GLY A 323 -10.32 12.76 2.64
C GLY A 323 -11.09 11.53 3.09
N SER A 324 -12.39 11.54 2.87
CA SER A 324 -13.29 10.45 3.27
C SER A 324 -14.42 10.28 2.25
N GLY A 325 -15.12 9.16 2.32
CA GLY A 325 -16.24 8.90 1.43
C GLY A 325 -17.01 7.65 1.81
N ASP A 326 -18.01 7.33 0.98
CA ASP A 326 -18.85 6.16 1.13
C ASP A 326 -18.13 4.91 0.61
N GLY A 327 -18.49 3.77 1.16
CA GLY A 327 -17.98 2.48 0.75
C GLY A 327 -18.86 1.34 1.23
N TYR A 328 -18.40 0.14 0.98
CA TYR A 328 -19.01 -1.10 1.46
C TYR A 328 -17.94 -1.99 2.07
N PHE A 329 -18.35 -2.75 3.08
CA PHE A 329 -17.56 -3.80 3.69
C PHE A 329 -18.34 -5.11 3.67
N ALA A 330 -17.70 -6.19 3.25
CA ALA A 330 -18.29 -7.52 3.31
C ALA A 330 -17.31 -8.54 3.92
N CYS A 331 -17.85 -9.40 4.77
CA CYS A 331 -17.17 -10.50 5.43
C CYS A 331 -18.22 -11.56 5.79
N GLY A 332 -17.86 -12.85 5.74
CA GLY A 332 -18.72 -13.95 6.18
C GLY A 332 -20.09 -14.02 5.47
N GLY A 333 -20.15 -13.72 4.17
CA GLY A 333 -21.38 -13.76 3.39
C GLY A 333 -22.38 -12.61 3.64
N LYS A 334 -21.93 -11.54 4.31
CA LYS A 334 -22.75 -10.35 4.62
C LYS A 334 -22.05 -9.07 4.18
N ILE A 335 -22.82 -8.01 3.90
CA ILE A 335 -22.35 -6.70 3.47
C ILE A 335 -23.05 -5.57 4.19
N ILE A 336 -22.31 -4.50 4.49
CA ILE A 336 -22.82 -3.25 5.09
C ILE A 336 -22.24 -2.03 4.37
N PRO A 337 -22.94 -0.88 4.36
CA PRO A 337 -22.34 0.40 4.03
C PRO A 337 -21.34 0.83 5.11
N ILE A 338 -20.27 1.51 4.70
CA ILE A 338 -19.22 2.04 5.59
C ILE A 338 -18.77 3.43 5.14
N LYS A 339 -17.96 4.08 5.98
CA LYS A 339 -17.15 5.25 5.58
C LYS A 339 -15.68 4.85 5.56
N TRP A 340 -14.97 5.29 4.51
CA TRP A 340 -13.51 5.22 4.46
C TRP A 340 -12.90 6.59 4.75
N HIS A 341 -11.71 6.61 5.34
CA HIS A 341 -10.94 7.80 5.68
C HIS A 341 -9.48 7.60 5.29
N HIS A 342 -8.88 8.65 4.73
CA HIS A 342 -7.46 8.75 4.41
C HIS A 342 -7.14 10.26 4.38
N GLU A 343 -6.91 10.84 5.55
CA GLU A 343 -6.93 12.29 5.72
C GLU A 343 -5.68 12.95 5.14
N ASN A 344 -4.53 12.30 5.28
CA ASN A 344 -3.26 12.84 4.80
C ASN A 344 -2.52 11.80 3.95
N GLU A 345 -1.74 12.30 2.97
CA GLU A 345 -0.82 11.47 2.19
C GLU A 345 0.15 10.72 3.12
N GLY A 346 0.33 9.43 2.92
CA GLY A 346 1.20 8.58 3.74
C GLY A 346 0.56 8.04 5.02
N GLU A 347 -0.69 8.35 5.30
CA GLU A 347 -1.46 7.67 6.34
C GLU A 347 -2.21 6.45 5.78
N PRO A 348 -2.36 5.35 6.51
CA PRO A 348 -3.14 4.21 6.04
C PRO A 348 -4.64 4.53 6.01
N PHE A 349 -5.39 3.76 5.22
CA PHE A 349 -6.85 3.82 5.24
C PHE A 349 -7.39 3.36 6.58
N THR A 350 -8.39 4.07 7.09
CA THR A 350 -9.22 3.63 8.22
C THR A 350 -10.68 3.57 7.82
N PHE A 351 -11.44 2.75 8.52
CA PHE A 351 -12.84 2.49 8.17
C PHE A 351 -13.72 2.63 9.39
N THR A 352 -14.92 3.22 9.20
CA THR A 352 -15.93 3.34 10.25
C THR A 352 -17.29 2.87 9.74
N LEU A 353 -18.14 2.49 10.66
CA LEU A 353 -19.57 2.32 10.43
C LEU A 353 -20.22 3.69 10.13
N GLU A 354 -21.46 3.70 9.66
CA GLU A 354 -22.18 4.95 9.36
C GLU A 354 -22.39 5.85 10.59
N ASP A 355 -22.43 5.29 11.78
CA ASP A 355 -22.52 6.00 13.05
C ASP A 355 -21.18 6.55 13.58
N GLY A 356 -20.08 6.30 12.86
CA GLY A 356 -18.75 6.74 13.20
C GLY A 356 -17.95 5.80 14.12
N MET A 357 -18.54 4.67 14.53
CA MET A 357 -17.81 3.66 15.30
C MET A 357 -16.74 2.99 14.41
N PRO A 358 -15.57 2.62 14.96
CA PRO A 358 -14.55 1.89 14.19
C PRO A 358 -15.10 0.59 13.60
N LEU A 359 -14.75 0.30 12.36
CA LEU A 359 -15.02 -0.98 11.74
C LEU A 359 -14.02 -2.02 12.26
N TYR A 360 -14.53 -3.20 12.60
CA TYR A 360 -13.73 -4.40 12.90
C TYR A 360 -13.94 -5.41 11.78
N GLN A 361 -12.85 -5.76 11.10
CA GLN A 361 -12.84 -6.77 10.03
C GLN A 361 -12.46 -8.15 10.56
N GLY A 362 -12.76 -9.20 9.80
CA GLY A 362 -12.33 -10.56 10.12
C GLY A 362 -10.82 -10.72 10.03
N VAL A 363 -10.24 -11.60 10.87
CA VAL A 363 -8.87 -12.05 10.71
C VAL A 363 -8.73 -12.73 9.34
N GLY A 364 -7.75 -12.31 8.55
CA GLY A 364 -7.47 -12.79 7.21
C GLY A 364 -7.21 -11.66 6.22
N ASN A 365 -6.93 -12.03 4.98
CA ASN A 365 -6.56 -11.10 3.92
C ASN A 365 -7.73 -10.25 3.41
N SER A 366 -7.41 -9.16 2.73
CA SER A 366 -8.42 -8.21 2.28
C SER A 366 -8.27 -7.83 0.80
N TYR A 367 -9.39 -7.83 0.08
CA TYR A 367 -9.52 -7.18 -1.23
C TYR A 367 -10.12 -5.79 -1.07
N ILE A 368 -9.51 -4.79 -1.72
CA ILE A 368 -9.90 -3.38 -1.63
C ILE A 368 -10.10 -2.81 -3.04
N ALA A 369 -11.36 -2.62 -3.45
CA ALA A 369 -11.72 -1.99 -4.71
C ALA A 369 -11.78 -0.48 -4.57
N ILE A 370 -10.92 0.25 -5.27
CA ILE A 370 -10.98 1.72 -5.36
C ILE A 370 -11.74 2.10 -6.62
N CYS A 371 -13.00 2.45 -6.46
CA CYS A 371 -13.98 2.62 -7.51
C CYS A 371 -14.35 4.09 -7.77
N PRO A 372 -14.51 4.51 -9.05
CA PRO A 372 -15.18 5.76 -9.35
C PRO A 372 -16.57 5.86 -8.71
N THR A 373 -17.00 7.05 -8.29
CA THR A 373 -18.31 7.28 -7.64
C THR A 373 -19.54 6.81 -8.45
N LYS A 374 -19.39 6.62 -9.77
CA LYS A 374 -20.44 6.11 -10.64
C LYS A 374 -20.47 4.57 -10.72
N SER A 375 -19.54 3.89 -10.08
CA SER A 375 -19.49 2.43 -10.01
C SER A 375 -20.68 1.89 -9.23
N THR A 376 -21.05 0.65 -9.49
CA THR A 376 -22.16 0.00 -8.80
C THR A 376 -21.69 -1.25 -8.06
N VAL A 377 -22.24 -1.46 -6.88
CA VAL A 377 -22.07 -2.67 -6.08
C VAL A 377 -23.46 -3.33 -6.02
N ALA A 378 -23.59 -4.48 -6.65
CA ALA A 378 -24.81 -5.29 -6.60
C ALA A 378 -24.50 -6.59 -5.84
N TYR A 379 -25.40 -7.02 -4.97
CA TYR A 379 -25.18 -8.22 -4.16
C TYR A 379 -26.47 -9.02 -3.96
N GLU A 380 -26.35 -10.31 -3.74
CA GLU A 380 -27.45 -11.27 -3.53
C GLU A 380 -27.04 -12.39 -2.56
#